data_f2047617e86907a6ead6f02ba8b015ed
#
_entry.id   f2047617e86907a6ead6f02ba8b015ed
#
_cell.length_a   1.000
_cell.length_b   1.000
_cell.length_c   1.000
_cell.angle_alpha   90.00
_cell.angle_beta   90.00
_cell.angle_gamma   90.00
#
_symmetry.space_group_name_H-M   'P 1'
#
loop_
_entity.id
_entity.type
_entity.pdbx_description
1 polymer ?
#
loop_
_entity_poly.entity_id
_entity_poly.type
_entity_poly.pdbx_seq_one_letter_code
_entity_poly.pdbx_strand_id
1 'polypeptide(L)'
;MAKEDALSIFKSDGVTEDALIESYAELIDMVQKGAISVSIKNINLSGDPESGSVEVRRLMTSASQAYGTARTASKGDEVSNNGVTINLDQDKEIVEEVEWKDIQFYGIADILAKRSRNHKLAMIRELDSAFFTEAEAEGTEKTITETTVVAQLEELIQEIETTENDNVDGVDRNMIVVTVTPAIYGDLRNELDVLPNPTDGGVNAKVFHDVRIFSNTRQTEDAICMVVGSIAQPVAAKPYAVERIPLSNAIAIELFYSYGTQAVMSDLIAYADFSEVSA
;
A
#
# COMPACT_ATOMS: atom_id res chain seq x y z
N MET A 1 -8.19 -37.78 -15.42
CA MET A 1 -8.72 -38.40 -14.20
C MET A 1 -8.33 -37.67 -12.90
N ALA A 2 -7.10 -37.20 -12.69
CA ALA A 2 -6.70 -36.59 -11.41
C ALA A 2 -7.36 -35.24 -11.09
N LYS A 3 -7.68 -34.42 -12.08
CA LYS A 3 -8.33 -33.09 -11.89
C LYS A 3 -9.81 -33.22 -11.53
N GLU A 4 -10.49 -34.20 -12.09
CA GLU A 4 -11.90 -34.48 -11.79
C GLU A 4 -12.11 -35.05 -10.39
N ASP A 5 -11.15 -35.81 -9.84
CA ASP A 5 -11.28 -36.41 -8.52
C ASP A 5 -11.13 -35.38 -7.39
N ALA A 6 -10.19 -34.44 -7.51
CA ALA A 6 -10.05 -33.36 -6.54
C ALA A 6 -11.27 -32.42 -6.53
N LEU A 7 -11.77 -32.05 -7.71
CA LEU A 7 -13.00 -31.27 -7.85
C LEU A 7 -14.25 -32.06 -7.36
N SER A 8 -14.29 -33.38 -7.51
CA SER A 8 -15.38 -34.20 -7.05
C SER A 8 -15.48 -34.27 -5.53
N ILE A 9 -14.33 -34.22 -4.84
CA ILE A 9 -14.26 -34.15 -3.38
C ILE A 9 -14.83 -32.81 -2.88
N PHE A 10 -14.41 -31.71 -3.49
CA PHE A 10 -14.98 -30.39 -3.17
C PHE A 10 -16.48 -30.31 -3.45
N LYS A 11 -16.93 -30.87 -4.55
CA LYS A 11 -18.35 -30.92 -4.92
C LYS A 11 -19.18 -31.81 -3.99
N SER A 12 -18.60 -32.90 -3.46
CA SER A 12 -19.31 -33.80 -2.53
C SER A 12 -19.55 -33.16 -1.15
N ASP A 13 -18.69 -32.21 -0.74
CA ASP A 13 -18.80 -31.47 0.53
C ASP A 13 -19.53 -30.11 0.37
N GLY A 14 -20.13 -29.86 -0.80
CA GLY A 14 -20.90 -28.65 -1.06
C GLY A 14 -20.08 -27.42 -1.40
N VAL A 15 -18.76 -27.56 -1.56
CA VAL A 15 -17.89 -26.48 -2.06
C VAL A 15 -17.86 -26.53 -3.58
N THR A 16 -18.48 -25.56 -4.19
CA THR A 16 -18.54 -25.41 -5.65
C THR A 16 -17.37 -24.54 -6.14
N GLU A 17 -17.09 -24.57 -7.44
CA GLU A 17 -16.14 -23.64 -8.08
C GLU A 17 -16.53 -22.18 -7.79
N ASP A 18 -17.82 -21.88 -7.74
CA ASP A 18 -18.35 -20.57 -7.37
C ASP A 18 -17.96 -20.19 -5.93
N ALA A 19 -17.96 -21.12 -4.97
CA ALA A 19 -17.54 -20.86 -3.60
C ALA A 19 -16.03 -20.57 -3.47
N LEU A 20 -15.20 -21.17 -4.32
CA LEU A 20 -13.76 -20.84 -4.39
C LEU A 20 -13.54 -19.45 -4.96
N ILE A 21 -14.29 -19.07 -5.99
CA ILE A 21 -14.23 -17.71 -6.57
C ILE A 21 -14.72 -16.69 -5.55
N GLU A 22 -15.80 -16.98 -4.82
CA GLU A 22 -16.33 -16.11 -3.77
C GLU A 22 -15.33 -15.92 -2.62
N SER A 23 -14.70 -17.01 -2.14
CA SER A 23 -13.66 -16.95 -1.10
C SER A 23 -12.44 -16.14 -1.54
N TYR A 24 -12.08 -16.21 -2.83
CA TYR A 24 -11.02 -15.40 -3.40
C TYR A 24 -11.40 -13.92 -3.47
N ALA A 25 -12.61 -13.62 -3.96
CA ALA A 25 -13.10 -12.24 -4.02
C ALA A 25 -13.16 -11.60 -2.61
N GLU A 26 -13.62 -12.35 -1.61
CA GLU A 26 -13.60 -11.92 -0.21
C GLU A 26 -12.18 -11.67 0.30
N LEU A 27 -11.21 -12.51 -0.05
CA LEU A 27 -9.81 -12.32 0.31
C LEU A 27 -9.27 -11.01 -0.27
N ILE A 28 -9.48 -10.74 -1.55
CA ILE A 28 -9.01 -9.52 -2.19
C ILE A 28 -9.66 -8.27 -1.58
N ASP A 29 -10.97 -8.29 -1.35
CA ASP A 29 -11.67 -7.19 -0.67
C ASP A 29 -11.12 -6.95 0.76
N MET A 30 -10.84 -8.02 1.50
CA MET A 30 -10.24 -7.91 2.81
C MET A 30 -8.79 -7.42 2.78
N VAL A 31 -7.99 -7.74 1.77
CA VAL A 31 -6.64 -7.20 1.57
C VAL A 31 -6.72 -5.71 1.28
N GLN A 32 -7.60 -5.30 0.39
CA GLN A 32 -7.80 -3.89 0.05
C GLN A 32 -8.21 -3.04 1.25
N LYS A 33 -9.00 -3.60 2.17
CA LYS A 33 -9.43 -2.90 3.40
C LYS A 33 -8.40 -2.93 4.53
N GLY A 34 -7.46 -3.85 4.50
CA GLY A 34 -6.52 -4.11 5.61
C GLY A 34 -5.10 -3.59 5.39
N ALA A 35 -4.68 -3.37 4.16
CA ALA A 35 -3.36 -2.87 3.83
C ALA A 35 -3.31 -1.33 3.95
N ILE A 36 -2.27 -0.80 4.59
CA ILE A 36 -2.04 0.65 4.70
C ILE A 36 -1.69 1.20 3.32
N SER A 37 -0.85 0.49 2.57
CA SER A 37 -0.43 0.84 1.20
C SER A 37 -1.61 1.11 0.26
N VAL A 38 -2.69 0.34 0.37
CA VAL A 38 -3.88 0.51 -0.49
C VAL A 38 -4.57 1.86 -0.31
N SER A 39 -4.52 2.43 0.90
CA SER A 39 -5.11 3.75 1.16
C SER A 39 -4.24 4.92 0.72
N ILE A 40 -2.97 4.67 0.41
CA ILE A 40 -1.96 5.69 0.10
C ILE A 40 -1.51 5.61 -1.36
N LYS A 41 -1.48 4.41 -1.94
CA LYS A 41 -0.97 4.19 -3.30
C LYS A 41 -1.74 4.95 -4.38
N ASN A 42 -1.12 5.09 -5.54
CA ASN A 42 -1.75 5.69 -6.70
C ASN A 42 -2.90 4.81 -7.23
N ILE A 43 -4.10 5.37 -7.27
CA ILE A 43 -5.31 4.68 -7.75
C ILE A 43 -5.47 4.88 -9.27
N ASN A 44 -4.88 5.94 -9.84
CA ASN A 44 -5.01 6.30 -11.25
C ASN A 44 -3.95 5.57 -12.09
N LEU A 45 -4.00 4.26 -12.08
CA LEU A 45 -3.15 3.43 -12.92
C LEU A 45 -3.72 3.39 -14.34
N SER A 46 -2.86 3.57 -15.35
CA SER A 46 -3.21 3.33 -16.74
C SER A 46 -2.48 2.09 -17.24
N GLY A 47 -3.21 1.17 -17.85
CA GLY A 47 -2.71 -0.11 -18.35
C GLY A 47 -3.46 -1.30 -17.78
N ASP A 48 -3.07 -2.48 -18.22
CA ASP A 48 -3.65 -3.75 -17.80
C ASP A 48 -2.63 -4.55 -16.97
N PRO A 49 -2.87 -4.79 -15.69
CA PRO A 49 -1.99 -5.59 -14.86
C PRO A 49 -1.74 -7.00 -15.40
N GLU A 50 -2.71 -7.57 -16.16
CA GLU A 50 -2.56 -8.89 -16.79
C GLU A 50 -1.51 -8.89 -17.91
N SER A 51 -1.18 -7.74 -18.48
CA SER A 51 -0.11 -7.61 -19.47
C SER A 51 1.31 -7.64 -18.89
N GLY A 52 1.44 -7.66 -17.57
CA GLY A 52 2.70 -7.68 -16.84
C GLY A 52 3.33 -6.30 -16.62
N SER A 53 2.71 -5.22 -17.08
CA SER A 53 3.16 -3.86 -16.84
C SER A 53 1.99 -2.86 -16.78
N VAL A 54 2.19 -1.80 -16.01
CA VAL A 54 1.23 -0.69 -15.87
C VAL A 54 1.95 0.62 -16.10
N GLU A 55 1.36 1.53 -16.88
CA GLU A 55 1.88 2.87 -17.10
C GLU A 55 1.18 3.87 -16.18
N VAL A 56 1.95 4.63 -15.43
CA VAL A 56 1.49 5.77 -14.61
C VAL A 56 2.04 7.05 -15.22
N ARG A 57 1.19 8.06 -15.40
CA ARG A 57 1.56 9.34 -16.02
C ARG A 57 1.54 10.46 -15.03
N ARG A 58 2.59 11.25 -15.03
CA ARG A 58 2.71 12.50 -14.28
C ARG A 58 2.76 13.68 -15.24
N LEU A 59 1.89 14.64 -15.03
CA LEU A 59 1.84 15.86 -15.83
C LEU A 59 2.66 16.97 -15.16
N MET A 60 3.33 17.78 -15.96
CA MET A 60 3.99 18.98 -15.48
C MET A 60 2.98 20.08 -15.10
N THR A 61 3.34 20.89 -14.14
CA THR A 61 2.54 22.04 -13.70
C THR A 61 2.55 23.13 -14.78
N SER A 62 1.40 23.74 -15.05
CA SER A 62 1.26 24.86 -15.97
C SER A 62 1.10 26.16 -15.20
N ALA A 63 1.96 27.15 -15.44
CA ALA A 63 1.84 28.46 -14.84
C ALA A 63 0.79 29.32 -15.59
N SER A 64 -0.03 30.07 -14.84
CA SER A 64 -0.95 31.05 -15.44
C SER A 64 -0.16 32.26 -15.94
N GLN A 65 -0.41 32.69 -17.17
CA GLN A 65 0.24 33.84 -17.78
C GLN A 65 -0.76 34.99 -18.01
N ALA A 66 -0.23 36.20 -18.10
CA ALA A 66 -1.08 37.36 -18.42
C ALA A 66 -1.71 37.21 -19.82
N TYR A 67 -2.96 37.64 -19.95
CA TYR A 67 -3.70 37.55 -21.22
C TYR A 67 -2.92 38.20 -22.37
N GLY A 68 -2.73 37.45 -23.44
CA GLY A 68 -2.01 37.90 -24.64
C GLY A 68 -0.53 37.53 -24.69
N THR A 69 0.09 37.02 -23.64
CA THR A 69 1.49 36.59 -23.60
C THR A 69 1.76 35.48 -24.63
N ALA A 70 0.92 34.48 -24.72
CA ALA A 70 1.05 33.41 -25.71
C ALA A 70 0.97 33.89 -27.17
N ARG A 71 0.23 34.96 -27.45
CA ARG A 71 0.18 35.58 -28.78
C ARG A 71 1.46 36.33 -29.11
N THR A 72 2.09 36.96 -28.13
CA THR A 72 3.33 37.74 -28.30
C THR A 72 4.52 36.82 -28.43
N ALA A 73 4.57 35.75 -27.66
CA ALA A 73 5.62 34.74 -27.70
C ALA A 73 5.44 33.73 -28.85
N SER A 74 4.32 33.75 -29.55
CA SER A 74 3.92 32.78 -30.60
C SER A 74 3.97 31.31 -30.16
N LYS A 75 4.01 31.04 -28.88
CA LYS A 75 4.13 29.70 -28.31
C LYS A 75 3.46 29.64 -26.93
N GLY A 76 2.64 28.63 -26.69
CA GLY A 76 2.19 28.27 -25.35
C GLY A 76 3.23 27.40 -24.64
N ASP A 77 3.02 27.13 -23.38
CA ASP A 77 3.86 26.19 -22.63
C ASP A 77 3.75 24.79 -23.22
N GLU A 78 4.89 24.14 -23.34
CA GLU A 78 4.94 22.75 -23.82
C GLU A 78 4.55 21.80 -22.70
N VAL A 79 3.48 21.05 -22.88
CA VAL A 79 3.05 20.05 -21.91
C VAL A 79 3.92 18.80 -22.10
N SER A 80 4.87 18.61 -21.21
CA SER A 80 5.63 17.35 -21.11
C SER A 80 4.90 16.35 -20.23
N ASN A 81 4.96 15.09 -20.62
CA ASN A 81 4.35 13.99 -19.92
C ASN A 81 5.42 12.94 -19.59
N ASN A 82 5.75 12.82 -18.32
CA ASN A 82 6.67 11.79 -17.85
C ASN A 82 5.88 10.56 -17.44
N GLY A 83 5.86 9.56 -18.33
CA GLY A 83 5.29 8.24 -18.02
C GLY A 83 6.30 7.37 -17.28
N VAL A 84 5.88 6.76 -16.20
CA VAL A 84 6.63 5.73 -15.49
C VAL A 84 5.96 4.39 -15.72
N THR A 85 6.72 3.43 -16.26
CA THR A 85 6.22 2.07 -16.49
C THR A 85 6.62 1.17 -15.33
N ILE A 86 5.64 0.58 -14.67
CA ILE A 86 5.83 -0.33 -13.54
C ILE A 86 5.68 -1.74 -14.06
N ASN A 87 6.72 -2.55 -13.91
CA ASN A 87 6.68 -3.96 -14.26
C ASN A 87 6.22 -4.78 -13.07
N LEU A 88 5.38 -5.78 -13.32
CA LEU A 88 5.02 -6.78 -12.31
C LEU A 88 6.11 -7.85 -12.29
N ASP A 89 7.18 -7.61 -11.55
CA ASP A 89 8.39 -8.43 -11.50
C ASP A 89 8.46 -9.34 -10.26
N GLN A 90 7.53 -9.15 -9.32
CA GLN A 90 7.43 -9.95 -8.11
C GLN A 90 6.33 -10.99 -8.26
N ASP A 91 6.73 -12.21 -8.61
CA ASP A 91 5.83 -13.36 -8.67
C ASP A 91 5.85 -14.11 -7.34
N LYS A 92 4.69 -14.27 -6.74
CA LYS A 92 4.52 -14.94 -5.44
C LYS A 92 3.48 -16.05 -5.52
N GLU A 93 3.76 -17.09 -4.77
CA GLU A 93 2.86 -18.22 -4.60
C GLU A 93 2.69 -18.56 -3.12
N ILE A 94 1.48 -18.91 -2.74
CA ILE A 94 1.18 -19.51 -1.44
C ILE A 94 0.54 -20.86 -1.73
N VAL A 95 1.27 -21.92 -1.42
CA VAL A 95 0.81 -23.31 -1.62
C VAL A 95 0.70 -23.97 -0.27
N GLU A 96 -0.49 -24.47 0.05
CA GLU A 96 -0.74 -25.20 1.30
C GLU A 96 -1.26 -26.59 1.02
N GLU A 97 -0.65 -27.58 1.70
CA GLU A 97 -1.08 -28.96 1.67
C GLU A 97 -2.09 -29.24 2.77
N VAL A 98 -3.24 -29.80 2.40
CA VAL A 98 -4.29 -30.22 3.32
C VAL A 98 -4.50 -31.72 3.22
N GLU A 99 -4.26 -32.42 4.33
CA GLU A 99 -4.45 -33.87 4.37
C GLU A 99 -5.96 -34.23 4.36
N TRP A 100 -6.28 -35.33 3.68
CA TRP A 100 -7.64 -35.88 3.65
C TRP A 100 -8.24 -36.10 5.03
N LYS A 101 -7.43 -36.47 6.00
CA LYS A 101 -7.83 -36.67 7.38
C LYS A 101 -8.39 -35.38 8.02
N ASP A 102 -7.76 -34.23 7.74
CA ASP A 102 -8.20 -32.96 8.27
C ASP A 102 -9.50 -32.50 7.61
N ILE A 103 -9.66 -32.81 6.32
CA ILE A 103 -10.89 -32.53 5.57
C ILE A 103 -12.07 -33.29 6.18
N GLN A 104 -11.87 -34.56 6.57
CA GLN A 104 -12.93 -35.36 7.19
C GLN A 104 -13.35 -34.84 8.58
N PHE A 105 -12.42 -34.23 9.31
CA PHE A 105 -12.72 -33.75 10.68
C PHE A 105 -13.33 -32.35 10.72
N TYR A 106 -12.90 -31.45 9.85
CA TYR A 106 -13.25 -30.02 9.91
C TYR A 106 -14.17 -29.55 8.79
N GLY A 107 -14.28 -30.33 7.70
CA GLY A 107 -14.92 -29.89 6.48
C GLY A 107 -14.04 -28.91 5.67
N ILE A 108 -14.20 -28.93 4.35
CA ILE A 108 -13.38 -28.12 3.43
C ILE A 108 -13.65 -26.62 3.61
N ALA A 109 -14.92 -26.22 3.73
CA ALA A 109 -15.31 -24.82 3.85
C ALA A 109 -14.69 -24.14 5.08
N ASP A 110 -14.63 -24.83 6.20
CA ASP A 110 -14.05 -24.30 7.45
C ASP A 110 -12.53 -24.17 7.38
N ILE A 111 -11.86 -25.11 6.71
CA ILE A 111 -10.43 -25.06 6.44
C ILE A 111 -10.12 -23.90 5.49
N LEU A 112 -10.85 -23.77 4.39
CA LEU A 112 -10.66 -22.71 3.41
C LEU A 112 -10.85 -21.32 4.05
N ALA A 113 -11.88 -21.11 4.87
CA ALA A 113 -12.13 -19.87 5.57
C ALA A 113 -11.03 -19.49 6.57
N LYS A 114 -10.46 -20.47 7.27
CA LYS A 114 -9.33 -20.24 8.19
C LYS A 114 -8.05 -19.94 7.44
N ARG A 115 -7.80 -20.61 6.33
CA ARG A 115 -6.60 -20.43 5.52
C ARG A 115 -6.63 -19.12 4.75
N SER A 116 -7.77 -18.73 4.19
CA SER A 116 -7.91 -17.43 3.52
C SER A 116 -7.56 -16.24 4.43
N ARG A 117 -7.84 -16.34 5.73
CA ARG A 117 -7.40 -15.32 6.70
C ARG A 117 -5.89 -15.26 6.86
N ASN A 118 -5.19 -16.39 6.85
CA ASN A 118 -3.73 -16.43 6.91
C ASN A 118 -3.10 -15.91 5.62
N HIS A 119 -3.63 -16.30 4.47
CA HIS A 119 -3.19 -15.81 3.16
C HIS A 119 -3.36 -14.30 3.06
N LYS A 120 -4.51 -13.76 3.53
CA LYS A 120 -4.74 -12.33 3.65
C LYS A 120 -3.61 -11.63 4.43
N LEU A 121 -3.29 -12.12 5.63
CA LEU A 121 -2.28 -11.49 6.47
C LEU A 121 -0.88 -11.58 5.85
N ALA A 122 -0.56 -12.69 5.18
CA ALA A 122 0.69 -12.85 4.46
C ALA A 122 0.79 -11.86 3.29
N MET A 123 -0.27 -11.77 2.48
CA MET A 123 -0.33 -10.85 1.34
C MET A 123 -0.25 -9.37 1.76
N ILE A 124 -0.98 -8.97 2.82
CA ILE A 124 -0.90 -7.61 3.37
C ILE A 124 0.52 -7.28 3.82
N ARG A 125 1.17 -8.21 4.54
CA ARG A 125 2.55 -8.00 5.02
C ARG A 125 3.53 -7.83 3.87
N GLU A 126 3.41 -8.64 2.85
CA GLU A 126 4.28 -8.59 1.67
C GLU A 126 4.09 -7.28 0.91
N LEU A 127 2.84 -6.92 0.58
CA LEU A 127 2.53 -5.70 -0.16
C LEU A 127 2.92 -4.43 0.60
N ASP A 128 2.57 -4.35 1.88
CA ASP A 128 2.95 -3.18 2.70
C ASP A 128 4.47 -3.10 2.88
N SER A 129 5.16 -4.23 3.10
CA SER A 129 6.62 -4.24 3.23
C SER A 129 7.30 -3.76 1.95
N ALA A 130 6.90 -4.26 0.79
CA ALA A 130 7.43 -3.80 -0.50
C ALA A 130 7.15 -2.32 -0.75
N PHE A 131 5.96 -1.83 -0.38
CA PHE A 131 5.57 -0.43 -0.55
C PHE A 131 6.44 0.52 0.29
N PHE A 132 6.64 0.21 1.57
CA PHE A 132 7.44 1.07 2.45
C PHE A 132 8.94 0.94 2.20
N THR A 133 9.43 -0.23 1.79
CA THR A 133 10.83 -0.37 1.34
C THR A 133 11.12 0.50 0.10
N GLU A 134 10.19 0.58 -0.84
CA GLU A 134 10.32 1.47 -2.00
C GLU A 134 10.27 2.96 -1.57
N ALA A 135 9.40 3.30 -0.61
CA ALA A 135 9.31 4.65 -0.08
C ALA A 135 10.63 5.11 0.57
N GLU A 136 11.29 4.22 1.30
CA GLU A 136 12.59 4.48 1.93
C GLU A 136 13.74 4.52 0.89
N ALA A 137 13.68 3.68 -0.15
CA ALA A 137 14.72 3.62 -1.16
C ALA A 137 14.74 4.82 -2.11
N GLU A 138 13.58 5.31 -2.50
CA GLU A 138 13.42 6.38 -3.50
C GLU A 138 13.06 7.74 -2.88
N GLY A 139 12.72 7.77 -1.59
CA GLY A 139 12.43 8.99 -0.85
C GLY A 139 13.68 9.79 -0.51
N THR A 140 13.48 11.02 -0.07
CA THR A 140 14.54 11.91 0.37
C THR A 140 14.69 11.85 1.89
N GLU A 141 15.90 11.53 2.37
CA GLU A 141 16.21 11.60 3.79
C GLU A 141 16.25 13.05 4.27
N LYS A 142 15.50 13.34 5.33
CA LYS A 142 15.51 14.65 5.99
C LYS A 142 16.21 14.57 7.34
N THR A 143 17.21 15.41 7.51
CA THR A 143 17.82 15.61 8.85
C THR A 143 16.92 16.52 9.68
N ILE A 144 16.36 15.98 10.76
CA ILE A 144 15.50 16.70 11.69
C ILE A 144 16.34 17.46 12.71
N THR A 145 15.94 18.70 13.00
CA THR A 145 16.62 19.58 13.96
C THR A 145 15.84 19.80 15.24
N GLU A 146 14.55 19.58 15.21
CA GLU A 146 13.67 19.73 16.35
C GLU A 146 13.84 18.60 17.39
N THR A 147 13.43 18.85 18.63
CA THR A 147 13.70 17.95 19.77
C THR A 147 12.45 17.23 20.29
N THR A 148 11.25 17.72 20.00
CA THR A 148 10.00 17.07 20.41
C THR A 148 9.39 16.31 19.25
N VAL A 149 8.76 15.18 19.50
CA VAL A 149 8.16 14.33 18.46
C VAL A 149 7.14 15.11 17.61
N VAL A 150 6.36 15.99 18.24
CA VAL A 150 5.39 16.83 17.55
C VAL A 150 6.07 17.83 16.60
N ALA A 151 7.15 18.49 17.05
CA ALA A 151 7.88 19.45 16.21
C ALA A 151 8.67 18.74 15.10
N GLN A 152 9.27 17.59 15.39
CA GLN A 152 9.97 16.75 14.40
C GLN A 152 9.01 16.31 13.27
N LEU A 153 7.80 15.89 13.65
CA LEU A 153 6.77 15.53 12.68
C LEU A 153 6.35 16.73 11.83
N GLU A 154 6.17 17.89 12.44
CA GLU A 154 5.81 19.13 11.73
C GLU A 154 6.92 19.56 10.76
N GLU A 155 8.20 19.44 11.15
CA GLU A 155 9.36 19.76 10.29
C GLU A 155 9.37 18.84 9.06
N LEU A 156 9.09 17.54 9.24
CA LEU A 156 9.01 16.58 8.14
C LEU A 156 7.81 16.87 7.19
N ILE A 157 6.67 17.28 7.73
CA ILE A 157 5.50 17.64 6.93
C ILE A 157 5.80 18.91 6.11
N GLN A 158 6.42 19.91 6.71
CA GLN A 158 6.77 21.16 6.04
C GLN A 158 7.75 20.96 4.87
N GLU A 159 8.63 19.95 4.94
CA GLU A 159 9.50 19.60 3.80
C GLU A 159 8.70 19.27 2.55
N ILE A 160 7.62 18.48 2.70
CA ILE A 160 6.76 18.14 1.57
C ILE A 160 5.85 19.29 1.15
N GLU A 161 5.31 20.06 2.12
CA GLU A 161 4.44 21.21 1.82
C GLU A 161 5.15 22.29 0.99
N THR A 162 6.44 22.49 1.23
CA THR A 162 7.25 23.53 0.57
C THR A 162 8.03 23.04 -0.63
N THR A 163 7.81 21.81 -1.07
CA THR A 163 8.48 21.25 -2.26
C THR A 163 8.06 22.01 -3.52
N GLU A 164 9.03 22.64 -4.17
CA GLU A 164 8.85 23.36 -5.43
C GLU A 164 9.77 22.77 -6.52
N ASN A 165 9.19 22.33 -7.62
CA ASN A 165 9.92 21.82 -8.78
C ASN A 165 9.08 21.96 -10.07
N ASP A 166 9.58 21.48 -11.21
CA ASP A 166 8.90 21.58 -12.51
C ASP A 166 7.50 20.92 -12.53
N ASN A 167 7.20 20.05 -11.59
CA ASN A 167 5.95 19.29 -11.53
C ASN A 167 5.02 19.76 -10.39
N VAL A 168 5.55 20.44 -9.38
CA VAL A 168 4.83 20.78 -8.15
C VAL A 168 5.23 22.18 -7.68
N ASP A 169 4.26 22.98 -7.28
CA ASP A 169 4.40 24.32 -6.70
C ASP A 169 3.73 24.33 -5.31
N GLY A 170 4.36 23.62 -4.36
CA GLY A 170 3.81 23.36 -3.04
C GLY A 170 2.74 22.26 -3.03
N VAL A 171 2.50 21.67 -1.87
CA VAL A 171 1.51 20.61 -1.67
C VAL A 171 0.54 20.98 -0.56
N ASP A 172 -0.76 20.81 -0.83
CA ASP A 172 -1.78 21.00 0.19
C ASP A 172 -1.69 19.90 1.27
N ARG A 173 -1.72 20.34 2.53
CA ARG A 173 -1.57 19.48 3.71
C ARG A 173 -2.53 18.28 3.75
N ASN A 174 -3.75 18.43 3.26
CA ASN A 174 -4.77 17.39 3.21
C ASN A 174 -4.42 16.23 2.25
N MET A 175 -3.46 16.43 1.33
CA MET A 175 -2.95 15.41 0.42
C MET A 175 -1.80 14.61 1.01
N ILE A 176 -1.25 15.06 2.13
CA ILE A 176 -0.11 14.45 2.81
C ILE A 176 -0.58 13.35 3.75
N VAL A 177 0.21 12.30 3.82
CA VAL A 177 0.03 11.20 4.76
C VAL A 177 1.36 10.89 5.41
N VAL A 178 1.33 10.62 6.70
CA VAL A 178 2.52 10.20 7.45
C VAL A 178 2.32 8.81 8.01
N THR A 179 3.34 8.00 7.89
CA THR A 179 3.43 6.70 8.56
C THR A 179 4.57 6.74 9.56
N VAL A 180 4.33 6.27 10.77
CA VAL A 180 5.32 6.28 11.85
C VAL A 180 5.43 4.90 12.48
N THR A 181 6.58 4.60 13.06
CA THR A 181 6.76 3.37 13.85
C THR A 181 5.85 3.37 15.08
N PRO A 182 5.49 2.21 15.62
CA PRO A 182 4.64 2.13 16.81
C PRO A 182 5.23 2.84 18.05
N ALA A 183 6.55 2.94 18.14
CA ALA A 183 7.24 3.66 19.22
C ALA A 183 6.93 5.16 19.14
N ILE A 184 7.24 5.76 17.99
CA ILE A 184 6.98 7.18 17.72
C ILE A 184 5.46 7.50 17.81
N TYR A 185 4.61 6.59 17.33
CA TYR A 185 3.16 6.76 17.49
C TYR A 185 2.72 6.82 18.96
N GLY A 186 3.36 6.01 19.82
CA GLY A 186 3.16 6.02 21.27
C GLY A 186 3.57 7.35 21.90
N ASP A 187 4.73 7.86 21.54
CA ASP A 187 5.27 9.13 22.07
C ASP A 187 4.44 10.32 21.58
N LEU A 188 4.09 10.35 20.29
CA LEU A 188 3.19 11.35 19.74
C LEU A 188 1.84 11.39 20.49
N ARG A 189 1.28 10.22 20.78
CA ARG A 189 0.03 10.14 21.56
C ARG A 189 0.21 10.67 22.98
N ASN A 190 1.32 10.36 23.63
CA ASN A 190 1.60 10.85 24.97
C ASN A 190 1.77 12.37 25.03
N GLU A 191 2.44 12.97 24.05
CA GLU A 191 2.58 14.42 23.93
C GLU A 191 1.24 15.12 23.65
N LEU A 192 0.43 14.56 22.75
CA LEU A 192 -0.87 15.13 22.39
C LEU A 192 -1.92 15.01 23.51
N ASP A 193 -1.89 13.92 24.28
CA ASP A 193 -2.82 13.71 25.42
C ASP A 193 -2.55 14.67 26.60
N VAL A 194 -1.34 15.26 26.68
CA VAL A 194 -0.96 16.24 27.71
C VAL A 194 -1.47 17.66 27.39
N LEU A 195 -1.85 17.94 26.14
CA LEU A 195 -2.36 19.25 25.75
C LEU A 195 -3.75 19.50 26.36
N PRO A 196 -3.95 20.60 27.14
CA PRO A 196 -5.16 20.80 27.96
C PRO A 196 -6.33 21.35 27.15
N ASN A 197 -6.78 20.74 26.09
CA ASN A 197 -8.09 21.08 25.55
C ASN A 197 -8.75 20.02 24.65
N PRO A 198 -9.58 19.14 25.22
CA PRO A 198 -10.44 18.28 24.44
C PRO A 198 -11.79 18.92 24.09
N THR A 199 -11.88 20.23 23.93
CA THR A 199 -13.18 20.88 23.70
C THR A 199 -13.65 20.75 22.23
N ASP A 200 -12.75 20.44 21.30
CA ASP A 200 -13.10 20.12 19.92
C ASP A 200 -12.71 18.66 19.61
N GLY A 201 -13.58 17.74 20.02
CA GLY A 201 -13.58 16.38 19.46
C GLY A 201 -12.28 15.60 19.51
N GLY A 202 -11.51 15.68 20.60
CA GLY A 202 -10.33 14.87 20.87
C GLY A 202 -9.29 14.94 19.77
N VAL A 203 -8.09 15.41 20.06
CA VAL A 203 -6.94 15.26 19.15
C VAL A 203 -6.75 13.75 18.93
N ASN A 204 -7.27 13.29 17.81
CA ASN A 204 -7.14 11.90 17.44
C ASN A 204 -5.72 11.76 16.87
N ALA A 205 -4.86 10.94 17.49
CA ALA A 205 -3.52 10.67 16.97
C ALA A 205 -3.52 10.12 15.53
N LYS A 206 -4.69 9.83 14.96
CA LYS A 206 -4.89 9.47 13.55
C LYS A 206 -4.91 10.66 12.60
N VAL A 207 -5.13 11.86 13.09
CA VAL A 207 -5.15 13.10 12.29
C VAL A 207 -4.41 14.18 13.07
N PHE A 208 -3.31 14.62 12.54
CA PHE A 208 -2.48 15.68 13.10
C PHE A 208 -2.57 16.89 12.17
N HIS A 209 -3.25 17.96 12.62
CA HIS A 209 -3.41 19.19 11.85
C HIS A 209 -3.76 18.94 10.36
N ASP A 210 -4.83 18.17 10.13
CA ASP A 210 -5.37 17.74 8.82
C ASP A 210 -4.53 16.68 8.08
N VAL A 211 -3.38 16.27 8.60
CA VAL A 211 -2.57 15.16 8.06
C VAL A 211 -2.96 13.83 8.70
N ARG A 212 -3.18 12.80 7.88
CA ARG A 212 -3.48 11.46 8.37
C ARG A 212 -2.20 10.75 8.81
N ILE A 213 -2.22 10.18 10.02
CA ILE A 213 -1.11 9.40 10.57
C ILE A 213 -1.51 7.94 10.72
N PHE A 214 -0.63 7.05 10.26
CA PHE A 214 -0.76 5.61 10.41
C PHE A 214 0.42 5.06 11.22
N SER A 215 0.11 4.19 12.21
CA SER A 215 1.14 3.37 12.86
C SER A 215 1.47 2.17 11.99
N ASN A 216 2.73 2.03 11.61
CA ASN A 216 3.20 1.00 10.71
C ASN A 216 4.35 0.20 11.33
N THR A 217 4.29 -1.12 11.25
CA THR A 217 5.33 -2.03 11.77
C THR A 217 6.24 -2.56 10.66
N ARG A 218 6.10 -2.07 9.43
CA ARG A 218 6.78 -2.61 8.24
C ARG A 218 7.72 -1.61 7.58
N GLN A 219 7.92 -0.48 8.18
CA GLN A 219 8.93 0.51 7.83
C GLN A 219 10.14 0.35 8.76
N THR A 220 11.31 0.75 8.27
CA THR A 220 12.57 0.72 9.01
C THR A 220 12.81 2.07 9.67
N GLU A 221 12.54 3.15 8.93
CA GLU A 221 12.69 4.52 9.37
C GLU A 221 11.58 4.94 10.36
N ASP A 222 11.86 5.84 11.25
CA ASP A 222 10.93 6.27 12.30
C ASP A 222 9.67 6.92 11.75
N ALA A 223 9.81 7.77 10.75
CA ALA A 223 8.70 8.45 10.08
C ALA A 223 8.92 8.54 8.57
N ILE A 224 7.87 8.28 7.81
CA ILE A 224 7.80 8.49 6.36
C ILE A 224 6.63 9.40 6.07
N CYS A 225 6.90 10.52 5.42
CA CYS A 225 5.91 11.50 4.97
C CYS A 225 5.81 11.45 3.45
N MET A 226 4.62 11.34 2.90
CA MET A 226 4.42 11.28 1.46
C MET A 226 3.08 11.84 1.02
N VAL A 227 3.00 12.26 -0.23
CA VAL A 227 1.73 12.62 -0.87
C VAL A 227 0.99 11.37 -1.30
N VAL A 228 -0.32 11.34 -1.12
CA VAL A 228 -1.16 10.23 -1.58
C VAL A 228 -1.00 10.07 -3.09
N GLY A 229 -0.62 8.87 -3.51
CA GLY A 229 -0.38 8.54 -4.92
C GLY A 229 1.07 8.67 -5.39
N SER A 230 2.03 8.99 -4.50
CA SER A 230 3.46 9.08 -4.84
C SER A 230 4.05 7.75 -5.27
N ILE A 231 3.51 6.64 -4.78
CA ILE A 231 3.95 5.29 -5.14
C ILE A 231 2.80 4.55 -5.81
N ALA A 232 3.11 3.83 -6.87
CA ALA A 232 2.18 2.96 -7.54
C ALA A 232 2.55 1.49 -7.29
N GLN A 233 1.53 0.70 -6.96
CA GLN A 233 1.67 -0.73 -6.68
C GLN A 233 0.51 -1.48 -7.33
N PRO A 234 0.60 -1.82 -8.64
CA PRO A 234 -0.34 -2.71 -9.29
C PRO A 234 -0.17 -4.12 -8.75
N VAL A 235 -1.29 -4.82 -8.58
CA VAL A 235 -1.35 -6.21 -8.11
C VAL A 235 -2.26 -6.99 -9.03
N ALA A 236 -1.74 -8.04 -9.63
CA ALA A 236 -2.49 -9.02 -10.39
C ALA A 236 -2.54 -10.33 -9.60
N ALA A 237 -3.71 -10.85 -9.32
CA ALA A 237 -3.86 -12.08 -8.58
C ALA A 237 -4.77 -13.05 -9.34
N LYS A 238 -4.52 -14.35 -9.20
CA LYS A 238 -5.31 -15.41 -9.82
C LYS A 238 -6.23 -16.05 -8.79
N PRO A 239 -7.43 -16.51 -9.18
CA PRO A 239 -8.31 -17.26 -8.29
C PRO A 239 -7.62 -18.48 -7.70
N TYR A 240 -8.06 -18.91 -6.51
CA TYR A 240 -7.57 -20.12 -5.88
C TYR A 240 -7.66 -21.31 -6.84
N ALA A 241 -6.53 -22.02 -6.96
CA ALA A 241 -6.48 -23.31 -7.61
C ALA A 241 -6.39 -24.42 -6.57
N VAL A 242 -7.01 -25.54 -6.87
CA VAL A 242 -6.94 -26.74 -6.03
C VAL A 242 -6.46 -27.90 -6.89
N GLU A 243 -5.33 -28.48 -6.50
CA GLU A 243 -4.77 -29.62 -7.21
C GLU A 243 -4.47 -30.78 -6.26
N ARG A 244 -4.58 -31.99 -6.78
CA ARG A 244 -4.19 -33.20 -6.04
C ARG A 244 -2.68 -33.37 -6.10
N ILE A 245 -2.06 -33.59 -4.95
CA ILE A 245 -0.62 -33.89 -4.88
C ILE A 245 -0.38 -35.31 -5.36
N PRO A 246 0.45 -35.53 -6.40
CA PRO A 246 0.75 -36.86 -6.88
C PRO A 246 1.37 -37.73 -5.78
N LEU A 247 0.91 -38.97 -5.65
CA LEU A 247 1.37 -39.97 -4.66
C LEU A 247 1.13 -39.59 -3.19
N SER A 248 0.36 -38.55 -2.92
CA SER A 248 -0.08 -38.16 -1.58
C SER A 248 -1.60 -38.33 -1.44
N ASN A 249 -2.05 -38.48 -0.20
CA ASN A 249 -3.48 -38.44 0.15
C ASN A 249 -3.90 -37.02 0.58
N ALA A 250 -3.29 -36.00 -0.03
CA ALA A 250 -3.49 -34.60 0.28
C ALA A 250 -3.87 -33.80 -0.97
N ILE A 251 -4.41 -32.63 -0.73
CA ILE A 251 -4.81 -31.65 -1.73
C ILE A 251 -4.02 -30.38 -1.50
N ALA A 252 -3.46 -29.79 -2.57
CA ALA A 252 -2.85 -28.48 -2.54
C ALA A 252 -3.90 -27.39 -2.78
N ILE A 253 -3.89 -26.35 -1.96
CA ILE A 253 -4.60 -25.10 -2.18
C ILE A 253 -3.56 -24.07 -2.59
N GLU A 254 -3.74 -23.46 -3.75
CA GLU A 254 -2.75 -22.60 -4.38
C GLU A 254 -3.31 -21.20 -4.62
N LEU A 255 -2.57 -20.18 -4.22
CA LEU A 255 -2.83 -18.77 -4.51
C LEU A 255 -1.60 -18.19 -5.22
N PHE A 256 -1.79 -17.68 -6.43
CA PHE A 256 -0.75 -17.00 -7.20
C PHE A 256 -1.08 -15.53 -7.35
N TYR A 257 -0.12 -14.66 -7.11
CA TYR A 257 -0.24 -13.23 -7.37
C TYR A 257 1.09 -12.64 -7.80
N SER A 258 1.01 -11.61 -8.63
CA SER A 258 2.17 -10.85 -9.09
C SER A 258 1.94 -9.38 -8.75
N TYR A 259 3.00 -8.68 -8.37
CA TYR A 259 2.93 -7.25 -8.13
C TYR A 259 4.22 -6.56 -8.56
N GLY A 260 4.13 -5.27 -8.78
CA GLY A 260 5.28 -4.39 -8.93
C GLY A 260 5.11 -3.18 -8.01
N THR A 261 6.19 -2.62 -7.52
CA THR A 261 6.14 -1.41 -6.68
C THR A 261 7.16 -0.43 -7.21
N GLN A 262 6.74 0.80 -7.47
CA GLN A 262 7.64 1.85 -7.96
C GLN A 262 7.17 3.23 -7.54
N ALA A 263 8.10 4.07 -7.08
CA ALA A 263 7.86 5.48 -6.83
C ALA A 263 7.65 6.22 -8.14
N VAL A 264 6.53 6.92 -8.26
CA VAL A 264 6.17 7.76 -9.40
C VAL A 264 6.54 9.22 -9.16
N MET A 265 6.46 9.62 -7.89
CA MET A 265 6.78 10.98 -7.42
C MET A 265 7.74 10.88 -6.22
N SER A 266 8.99 10.50 -6.48
CA SER A 266 10.03 10.34 -5.46
C SER A 266 10.33 11.66 -4.74
N ASP A 267 10.21 12.79 -5.42
CA ASP A 267 10.33 14.14 -4.90
C ASP A 267 9.26 14.53 -3.86
N LEU A 268 8.18 13.76 -3.76
CA LEU A 268 7.09 13.95 -2.79
C LEU A 268 7.05 12.85 -1.73
N ILE A 269 8.21 12.23 -1.48
CA ILE A 269 8.41 11.25 -0.42
C ILE A 269 9.63 11.70 0.39
N ALA A 270 9.45 11.92 1.69
CA ALA A 270 10.51 12.20 2.62
C ALA A 270 10.44 11.26 3.81
N TYR A 271 11.59 10.88 4.34
CA TYR A 271 11.68 10.08 5.54
C TYR A 271 12.72 10.64 6.51
N ALA A 272 12.56 10.32 7.76
CA ALA A 272 13.49 10.74 8.79
C ALA A 272 13.51 9.76 9.97
N ASP A 273 14.68 9.67 10.58
CA ASP A 273 14.84 9.15 11.93
C ASP A 273 14.64 10.27 12.94
N PHE A 274 13.81 10.01 13.93
CA PHE A 274 13.59 10.95 15.00
C PHE A 274 14.66 10.77 16.09
N SER A 275 15.33 11.85 16.43
CA SER A 275 16.30 11.83 17.54
C SER A 275 15.57 11.48 18.82
N GLU A 276 16.11 10.51 19.59
CA GLU A 276 15.59 10.22 20.92
C GLU A 276 15.54 11.51 21.75
N VAL A 277 14.36 11.81 22.29
CA VAL A 277 14.19 12.90 23.24
C VAL A 277 15.00 12.53 24.47
N SER A 278 16.17 13.13 24.63
CA SER A 278 16.93 13.02 25.89
C SER A 278 16.09 13.63 27.00
N ALA A 279 15.53 12.78 27.85
CA ALA A 279 14.71 13.13 28.99
C ALA A 279 15.47 13.97 30.03
#